data_043dea5b509ce7f30eb880895011a56a
#
_entry.id   043dea5b509ce7f30eb880895011a56a
#
_cell.length_a   1.000
_cell.length_b   1.000
_cell.length_c   1.000
_cell.angle_alpha   90.00
_cell.angle_beta   90.00
_cell.angle_gamma   90.00
#
_symmetry.space_group_name_H-M   'P 1'
#
loop_
_entity.id
_entity.type
_entity.pdbx_description
1 polymer ?
#
loop_
_entity_poly.entity_id
_entity_poly.type
_entity_poly.pdbx_seq_one_letter_code
_entity_poly.pdbx_strand_id
1 'polypeptide(L)'
;MGAENGILVRDRLALETAREIDTIIFDKTGTLTLGEFGVVAIATADGWNESNALALAAAIEGDSEHTIARGIRRTAEVRGLTMPKVNSFEAIKGRGVKATSNGKSVYIGGPRLLEMLGVELSTTLDEFEKRTSAQGQSSVYLFQNKKAIAAFALADVIRPESKEAVAKLHAMGIQVAMLTGDSNAVAQTVADELGIDQVFAEVLPEDKDQKVAELQAQGNRVAMVGDGVNDAPALTRADVGVAIGGGTDVAIESAGIIL
;
A
#
# COMPACT_ATOMS: atom_id res chain seq x y z
N MET A 1 -28.90 -11.40 -11.17
CA MET A 1 -27.71 -12.09 -10.54
C MET A 1 -26.49 -11.19 -10.47
N GLY A 2 -26.02 -10.51 -11.53
CA GLY A 2 -24.81 -9.64 -11.43
C GLY A 2 -24.99 -8.47 -10.47
N ALA A 3 -26.04 -7.68 -10.61
CA ALA A 3 -26.29 -6.50 -9.77
C ALA A 3 -26.53 -6.82 -8.28
N GLU A 4 -27.00 -7.99 -7.94
CA GLU A 4 -27.17 -8.45 -6.54
C GLU A 4 -25.84 -8.73 -5.85
N ASN A 5 -24.78 -8.96 -6.63
CA ASN A 5 -23.41 -9.19 -6.15
C ASN A 5 -22.47 -7.99 -6.42
N GLY A 6 -23.04 -6.81 -6.72
CA GLY A 6 -22.24 -5.60 -6.98
C GLY A 6 -21.55 -5.55 -8.35
N ILE A 7 -21.85 -6.50 -9.25
CA ILE A 7 -21.24 -6.56 -10.59
C ILE A 7 -22.13 -5.85 -11.59
N LEU A 8 -21.64 -4.79 -12.23
CA LEU A 8 -22.30 -4.11 -13.33
C LEU A 8 -21.61 -4.45 -14.65
N VAL A 9 -22.32 -5.09 -15.56
CA VAL A 9 -21.82 -5.41 -16.90
C VAL A 9 -22.30 -4.31 -17.86
N ARG A 10 -21.37 -3.54 -18.41
CA ARG A 10 -21.65 -2.49 -19.40
C ARG A 10 -21.62 -3.03 -20.83
N ASP A 11 -20.74 -4.01 -21.07
CA ASP A 11 -20.60 -4.65 -22.38
C ASP A 11 -20.85 -6.15 -22.26
N ARG A 12 -21.83 -6.63 -23.05
CA ARG A 12 -22.16 -8.05 -23.12
C ARG A 12 -21.01 -8.88 -23.68
N LEU A 13 -20.27 -8.34 -24.65
CA LEU A 13 -19.12 -9.04 -25.22
C LEU A 13 -18.01 -9.26 -24.20
N ALA A 14 -17.77 -8.28 -23.32
CA ALA A 14 -16.80 -8.41 -22.22
C ALA A 14 -17.15 -9.61 -21.30
N LEU A 15 -18.45 -9.83 -21.01
CA LEU A 15 -18.89 -10.97 -20.20
C LEU A 15 -18.70 -12.31 -20.93
N GLU A 16 -18.93 -12.36 -22.24
CA GLU A 16 -18.70 -13.55 -23.05
C GLU A 16 -17.21 -13.88 -23.13
N THR A 17 -16.36 -12.86 -23.37
CA THR A 17 -14.90 -12.97 -23.44
C THR A 17 -14.26 -13.34 -22.11
N ALA A 18 -14.88 -12.93 -20.97
CA ALA A 18 -14.37 -13.24 -19.63
C ALA A 18 -14.22 -14.76 -19.38
N ARG A 19 -14.90 -15.61 -20.11
CA ARG A 19 -14.76 -17.08 -20.01
C ARG A 19 -13.49 -17.61 -20.66
N GLU A 20 -12.85 -16.83 -21.53
CA GLU A 20 -11.65 -17.21 -22.29
C GLU A 20 -10.38 -16.62 -21.68
N ILE A 21 -10.50 -15.85 -20.61
CA ILE A 21 -9.36 -15.21 -19.92
C ILE A 21 -8.50 -16.28 -19.25
N ASP A 22 -7.21 -16.23 -19.54
CA ASP A 22 -6.18 -17.08 -18.94
C ASP A 22 -5.19 -16.28 -18.08
N THR A 23 -5.14 -14.96 -18.26
CA THR A 23 -4.23 -14.06 -17.52
C THR A 23 -4.97 -12.82 -17.04
N ILE A 24 -4.81 -12.47 -15.76
CA ILE A 24 -5.35 -11.25 -15.17
C ILE A 24 -4.19 -10.36 -14.71
N ILE A 25 -4.19 -9.11 -15.16
CA ILE A 25 -3.29 -8.06 -14.67
C ILE A 25 -4.06 -7.20 -13.67
N PHE A 26 -3.53 -7.06 -12.46
CA PHE A 26 -4.01 -6.09 -11.49
C PHE A 26 -3.10 -4.87 -11.44
N ASP A 27 -3.66 -3.66 -11.46
CA ASP A 27 -2.94 -2.52 -10.90
C ASP A 27 -2.69 -2.74 -9.41
N LYS A 28 -1.57 -2.21 -8.88
CA LYS A 28 -1.27 -2.37 -7.46
C LYS A 28 -2.11 -1.41 -6.61
N THR A 29 -1.92 -0.10 -6.84
CA THR A 29 -2.40 0.96 -5.96
C THR A 29 -3.90 1.18 -6.12
N GLY A 30 -4.66 1.11 -5.01
CA GLY A 30 -6.13 1.25 -5.04
C GLY A 30 -6.87 -0.02 -5.48
N THR A 31 -6.19 -0.98 -6.10
CA THR A 31 -6.74 -2.26 -6.60
C THR A 31 -6.38 -3.42 -5.68
N LEU A 32 -5.13 -3.90 -5.69
CA LEU A 32 -4.64 -4.92 -4.74
C LEU A 32 -4.39 -4.36 -3.35
N THR A 33 -4.15 -3.05 -3.27
CA THR A 33 -3.94 -2.30 -2.05
C THR A 33 -5.06 -1.27 -1.84
N LEU A 34 -5.09 -0.66 -0.67
CA LEU A 34 -6.08 0.37 -0.35
C LEU A 34 -5.76 1.74 -0.98
N GLY A 35 -4.56 1.93 -1.56
CA GLY A 35 -4.07 3.24 -1.98
C GLY A 35 -3.73 4.15 -0.79
N GLU A 36 -3.57 3.60 0.39
CA GLU A 36 -3.35 4.33 1.62
C GLU A 36 -2.18 3.74 2.41
N PHE A 37 -1.27 4.61 2.83
CA PHE A 37 -0.18 4.21 3.71
C PHE A 37 -0.70 3.75 5.08
N GLY A 38 -0.10 2.68 5.59
CA GLY A 38 -0.31 2.19 6.94
C GLY A 38 0.98 1.65 7.54
N VAL A 39 1.00 1.41 8.85
CA VAL A 39 2.11 0.76 9.53
C VAL A 39 2.01 -0.75 9.29
N VAL A 40 2.93 -1.30 8.52
CA VAL A 40 2.97 -2.72 8.13
C VAL A 40 3.86 -3.56 9.05
N ALA A 41 4.86 -2.93 9.70
CA ALA A 41 5.70 -3.58 10.69
C ALA A 41 6.17 -2.58 11.75
N ILE A 42 6.46 -3.08 12.95
CA ILE A 42 6.94 -2.29 14.10
C ILE A 42 8.11 -3.04 14.75
N ALA A 43 9.14 -2.31 15.11
CA ALA A 43 10.17 -2.77 16.02
C ALA A 43 10.26 -1.83 17.21
N THR A 44 10.54 -2.36 18.41
CA THR A 44 10.65 -1.57 19.63
C THR A 44 11.99 -1.82 20.33
N ALA A 45 12.49 -0.81 20.99
CA ALA A 45 13.60 -0.95 21.93
C ALA A 45 13.15 -1.62 23.24
N ASP A 46 14.10 -2.10 24.04
CA ASP A 46 13.83 -2.72 25.33
C ASP A 46 12.94 -1.83 26.24
N GLY A 47 11.98 -2.47 26.87
CA GLY A 47 11.02 -1.80 27.76
C GLY A 47 9.81 -1.17 27.05
N TRP A 48 9.70 -1.33 25.73
CA TRP A 48 8.55 -0.89 24.95
C TRP A 48 7.84 -2.07 24.28
N ASN A 49 6.54 -1.95 24.09
CA ASN A 49 5.76 -2.85 23.24
C ASN A 49 5.17 -2.08 22.05
N GLU A 50 4.84 -2.80 21.00
CA GLU A 50 4.33 -2.22 19.74
C GLU A 50 3.08 -1.37 19.94
N SER A 51 2.12 -1.85 20.74
CA SER A 51 0.85 -1.15 20.95
C SER A 51 1.05 0.21 21.64
N ASN A 52 1.89 0.26 22.68
CA ASN A 52 2.19 1.51 23.37
C ASN A 52 3.00 2.48 22.50
N ALA A 53 3.95 1.97 21.72
CA ALA A 53 4.73 2.77 20.79
C ALA A 53 3.85 3.35 19.67
N LEU A 54 2.97 2.54 19.09
CA LEU A 54 2.05 2.98 18.04
C LEU A 54 1.02 3.98 18.57
N ALA A 55 0.45 3.74 19.76
CA ALA A 55 -0.48 4.67 20.42
C ALA A 55 0.16 6.04 20.67
N LEU A 56 1.42 6.05 21.16
CA LEU A 56 2.16 7.29 21.37
C LEU A 56 2.49 8.00 20.05
N ALA A 57 2.91 7.26 19.03
CA ALA A 57 3.17 7.79 17.70
C ALA A 57 1.92 8.45 17.10
N ALA A 58 0.77 7.78 17.18
CA ALA A 58 -0.52 8.30 16.72
C ALA A 58 -0.94 9.56 17.46
N ALA A 59 -0.70 9.60 18.79
CA ALA A 59 -1.01 10.78 19.60
C ALA A 59 -0.16 12.00 19.21
N ILE A 60 1.13 11.81 18.91
CA ILE A 60 2.03 12.89 18.49
C ILE A 60 1.64 13.41 17.10
N GLU A 61 1.20 12.54 16.21
CA GLU A 61 0.79 12.90 14.84
C GLU A 61 -0.68 13.37 14.75
N GLY A 62 -1.34 13.60 15.91
CA GLY A 62 -2.77 13.92 16.01
C GLY A 62 -3.25 15.03 15.08
N ASP A 63 -2.50 16.12 14.96
CA ASP A 63 -2.85 17.30 14.15
C ASP A 63 -2.12 17.36 12.79
N SER A 64 -1.32 16.36 12.46
CA SER A 64 -0.57 16.32 11.21
C SER A 64 -1.43 15.82 10.03
N GLU A 65 -1.48 16.57 8.93
CA GLU A 65 -2.19 16.17 7.71
C GLU A 65 -1.32 15.34 6.75
N HIS A 66 -0.07 15.07 7.11
CA HIS A 66 0.85 14.32 6.28
C HIS A 66 0.36 12.87 6.07
N THR A 67 0.54 12.31 4.86
CA THR A 67 0.07 10.95 4.51
C THR A 67 0.58 9.88 5.50
N ILE A 68 1.85 9.98 5.90
CA ILE A 68 2.47 9.10 6.91
C ILE A 68 1.74 9.20 8.26
N ALA A 69 1.44 10.43 8.71
CA ALA A 69 0.73 10.67 9.96
C ALA A 69 -0.68 10.05 9.96
N ARG A 70 -1.40 10.24 8.85
CA ARG A 70 -2.72 9.60 8.67
C ARG A 70 -2.62 8.07 8.74
N GLY A 71 -1.60 7.49 8.08
CA GLY A 71 -1.36 6.04 8.12
C GLY A 71 -1.09 5.51 9.53
N ILE A 72 -0.28 6.22 10.33
CA ILE A 72 0.00 5.87 11.72
C ILE A 72 -1.27 5.93 12.58
N ARG A 73 -2.04 7.03 12.49
CA ARG A 73 -3.30 7.18 13.24
C ARG A 73 -4.31 6.09 12.88
N ARG A 74 -4.54 5.89 11.59
CA ARG A 74 -5.47 4.86 11.10
C ARG A 74 -5.09 3.47 11.61
N THR A 75 -3.79 3.11 11.56
CA THR A 75 -3.34 1.81 12.06
C THR A 75 -3.60 1.67 13.57
N ALA A 76 -3.41 2.73 14.36
CA ALA A 76 -3.71 2.74 15.78
C ALA A 76 -5.23 2.60 16.04
N GLU A 77 -6.07 3.28 15.27
CA GLU A 77 -7.53 3.20 15.33
C GLU A 77 -8.05 1.80 15.00
N VAL A 78 -7.59 1.20 13.89
CA VAL A 78 -7.95 -0.16 13.49
C VAL A 78 -7.56 -1.19 14.54
N ARG A 79 -6.42 -0.98 15.24
CA ARG A 79 -5.99 -1.83 16.36
C ARG A 79 -6.73 -1.51 17.67
N GLY A 80 -7.66 -0.55 17.69
CA GLY A 80 -8.43 -0.16 18.87
C GLY A 80 -7.59 0.42 20.01
N LEU A 81 -6.46 1.08 19.69
CA LEU A 81 -5.53 1.58 20.70
C LEU A 81 -6.01 2.89 21.31
N THR A 82 -5.89 3.03 22.64
CA THR A 82 -6.15 4.29 23.34
C THR A 82 -4.92 5.18 23.26
N MET A 83 -5.07 6.35 22.65
CA MET A 83 -3.98 7.32 22.49
C MET A 83 -3.72 8.06 23.80
N PRO A 84 -2.45 8.16 24.26
CA PRO A 84 -2.11 8.94 25.43
C PRO A 84 -2.25 10.45 25.18
N LYS A 85 -2.41 11.24 26.24
CA LYS A 85 -2.41 12.70 26.13
C LYS A 85 -1.01 13.20 25.80
N VAL A 86 -0.92 14.06 24.81
CA VAL A 86 0.30 14.81 24.44
C VAL A 86 0.02 16.29 24.46
N ASN A 87 1.04 17.08 24.75
CA ASN A 87 0.99 18.52 24.82
C ASN A 87 2.17 19.14 24.05
N SER A 88 2.11 20.45 23.80
CA SER A 88 3.23 21.20 23.23
C SER A 88 3.68 20.67 21.86
N PHE A 89 2.71 20.46 20.98
CA PHE A 89 2.97 20.06 19.59
C PHE A 89 3.78 21.14 18.85
N GLU A 90 4.87 20.72 18.20
CA GLU A 90 5.76 21.56 17.41
C GLU A 90 6.19 20.81 16.14
N ALA A 91 5.83 21.32 14.98
CA ALA A 91 6.29 20.79 13.71
C ALA A 91 7.74 21.18 13.44
N ILE A 92 8.61 20.20 13.18
CA ILE A 92 10.01 20.42 12.76
C ILE A 92 10.03 20.31 11.23
N LYS A 93 10.10 21.47 10.56
CA LYS A 93 9.96 21.59 9.10
C LYS A 93 10.82 20.58 8.34
N GLY A 94 10.17 19.71 7.56
CA GLY A 94 10.79 18.69 6.70
C GLY A 94 11.48 17.53 7.44
N ARG A 95 11.25 17.38 8.77
CA ARG A 95 11.91 16.34 9.57
C ARG A 95 10.96 15.54 10.44
N GLY A 96 9.89 16.14 10.96
CA GLY A 96 8.92 15.44 11.81
C GLY A 96 8.26 16.35 12.82
N VAL A 97 7.88 15.78 13.94
CA VAL A 97 7.09 16.44 14.99
C VAL A 97 7.73 16.19 16.34
N LYS A 98 7.65 17.20 17.22
CA LYS A 98 7.99 17.14 18.63
C LYS A 98 6.75 17.40 19.48
N ALA A 99 6.65 16.71 20.59
CA ALA A 99 5.61 16.93 21.59
C ALA A 99 6.12 16.61 23.00
N THR A 100 5.28 16.76 23.99
CA THR A 100 5.55 16.34 25.37
C THR A 100 4.50 15.32 25.80
N SER A 101 4.93 14.17 26.31
CA SER A 101 4.07 13.14 26.90
C SER A 101 4.58 12.79 28.29
N ASN A 102 3.71 12.88 29.31
CA ASN A 102 4.06 12.61 30.72
C ASN A 102 5.35 13.32 31.19
N GLY A 103 5.53 14.59 30.81
CA GLY A 103 6.69 15.40 31.17
C GLY A 103 7.99 15.08 30.41
N LYS A 104 7.96 14.13 29.47
CA LYS A 104 9.11 13.75 28.65
C LYS A 104 8.96 14.30 27.23
N SER A 105 10.07 14.78 26.64
CA SER A 105 10.09 15.16 25.24
C SER A 105 10.02 13.93 24.36
N VAL A 106 9.09 13.93 23.39
CA VAL A 106 8.88 12.86 22.41
C VAL A 106 8.97 13.45 21.01
N TYR A 107 9.51 12.68 20.08
CA TYR A 107 9.65 13.10 18.69
C TYR A 107 9.26 11.96 17.77
N ILE A 108 8.71 12.28 16.59
CA ILE A 108 8.45 11.32 15.54
C ILE A 108 8.88 11.89 14.20
N GLY A 109 9.52 11.07 13.35
CA GLY A 109 9.95 11.47 12.03
C GLY A 109 10.86 10.46 11.36
N GLY A 110 11.21 10.74 10.11
CA GLY A 110 12.04 9.86 9.28
C GLY A 110 13.55 10.00 9.54
N PRO A 111 14.39 9.46 8.64
CA PRO A 111 15.88 9.46 8.78
C PRO A 111 16.50 10.86 9.02
N ARG A 112 15.92 11.91 8.43
CA ARG A 112 16.40 13.29 8.65
C ARG A 112 16.22 13.78 10.09
N LEU A 113 15.22 13.26 10.81
CA LEU A 113 15.06 13.57 12.23
C LEU A 113 16.07 12.79 13.08
N LEU A 114 16.30 11.51 12.76
CA LEU A 114 17.32 10.68 13.38
C LEU A 114 18.70 11.35 13.31
N GLU A 115 19.10 11.79 12.12
CA GLU A 115 20.34 12.52 11.87
C GLU A 115 20.42 13.84 12.68
N MET A 116 19.35 14.65 12.65
CA MET A 116 19.29 15.91 13.39
C MET A 116 19.44 15.71 14.90
N LEU A 117 18.86 14.65 15.47
CA LEU A 117 18.95 14.35 16.88
C LEU A 117 20.31 13.73 17.28
N GLY A 118 21.12 13.29 16.31
CA GLY A 118 22.38 12.62 16.54
C GLY A 118 22.22 11.32 17.34
N VAL A 119 21.16 10.57 17.09
CA VAL A 119 20.83 9.34 17.82
C VAL A 119 21.28 8.14 17.01
N GLU A 120 22.01 7.24 17.65
CA GLU A 120 22.32 5.92 17.10
C GLU A 120 21.17 4.95 17.42
N LEU A 121 20.82 4.12 16.43
CA LEU A 121 19.82 3.08 16.61
C LEU A 121 20.42 1.91 17.40
N SER A 122 19.61 1.27 18.23
CA SER A 122 19.98 -0.03 18.80
C SER A 122 20.08 -1.08 17.70
N THR A 123 20.82 -2.16 17.94
CA THR A 123 20.98 -3.27 16.97
C THR A 123 19.65 -3.73 16.41
N THR A 124 18.64 -3.90 17.27
CA THR A 124 17.28 -4.33 16.87
C THR A 124 16.63 -3.35 15.90
N LEU A 125 16.73 -2.03 16.16
CA LEU A 125 16.13 -1.01 15.30
C LEU A 125 16.92 -0.80 14.00
N ASP A 126 18.24 -0.95 14.04
CA ASP A 126 19.10 -0.87 12.87
C ASP A 126 18.88 -2.05 11.91
N GLU A 127 18.78 -3.28 12.44
CA GLU A 127 18.43 -4.46 11.65
C GLU A 127 17.03 -4.36 11.04
N PHE A 128 16.07 -3.81 11.78
CA PHE A 128 14.73 -3.54 11.29
C PHE A 128 14.76 -2.53 10.13
N GLU A 129 15.49 -1.42 10.28
CA GLU A 129 15.63 -0.39 9.25
C GLU A 129 16.24 -0.97 7.96
N LYS A 130 17.33 -1.72 8.07
CA LYS A 130 17.99 -2.36 6.92
C LYS A 130 17.04 -3.29 6.16
N ARG A 131 16.26 -4.08 6.89
CA ARG A 131 15.27 -4.99 6.29
C ARG A 131 14.16 -4.23 5.59
N THR A 132 13.56 -3.23 6.26
CA THR A 132 12.44 -2.45 5.70
C THR A 132 12.87 -1.60 4.51
N SER A 133 14.08 -1.02 4.58
CA SER A 133 14.68 -0.28 3.46
C SER A 133 14.93 -1.18 2.24
N ALA A 134 15.44 -2.42 2.46
CA ALA A 134 15.60 -3.40 1.39
C ALA A 134 14.27 -3.80 0.72
N GLN A 135 13.16 -3.73 1.45
CA GLN A 135 11.80 -3.95 0.95
C GLN A 135 11.17 -2.68 0.33
N GLY A 136 11.91 -1.59 0.26
CA GLY A 136 11.43 -0.30 -0.26
C GLY A 136 10.35 0.38 0.58
N GLN A 137 10.22 -0.01 1.86
CA GLN A 137 9.27 0.59 2.79
C GLN A 137 9.83 1.88 3.39
N SER A 138 8.96 2.80 3.79
CA SER A 138 9.35 4.04 4.45
C SER A 138 9.51 3.83 5.95
N SER A 139 10.67 4.19 6.50
CA SER A 139 10.94 4.09 7.95
C SER A 139 10.64 5.40 8.68
N VAL A 140 9.92 5.29 9.79
CA VAL A 140 9.65 6.38 10.73
C VAL A 140 10.04 5.95 12.14
N TYR A 141 10.71 6.83 12.87
CA TYR A 141 11.26 6.55 14.19
C TYR A 141 10.52 7.37 15.26
N LEU A 142 10.28 6.75 16.40
CA LEU A 142 9.77 7.39 17.60
C LEU A 142 10.89 7.52 18.63
N PHE A 143 11.04 8.71 19.18
CA PHE A 143 12.06 9.01 20.18
C PHE A 143 11.44 9.51 21.46
N GLN A 144 12.06 9.14 22.60
CA GLN A 144 11.77 9.72 23.90
C GLN A 144 13.09 10.15 24.57
N ASN A 145 13.17 11.41 25.00
CA ASN A 145 14.39 11.97 25.62
C ASN A 145 15.66 11.72 24.78
N LYS A 146 15.57 11.91 23.45
CA LYS A 146 16.65 11.65 22.49
C LYS A 146 17.15 10.19 22.44
N LYS A 147 16.31 9.23 22.78
CA LYS A 147 16.57 7.80 22.54
C LYS A 147 15.53 7.28 21.58
N ALA A 148 15.94 6.53 20.56
CA ALA A 148 15.01 5.82 19.68
C ALA A 148 14.36 4.68 20.47
N ILE A 149 13.02 4.68 20.52
CA ILE A 149 12.23 3.72 21.31
C ILE A 149 11.40 2.81 20.43
N ALA A 150 11.14 3.20 19.18
CA ALA A 150 10.51 2.36 18.18
C ALA A 150 10.84 2.83 16.76
N ALA A 151 10.72 1.92 15.81
CA ALA A 151 10.72 2.18 14.39
C ALA A 151 9.47 1.55 13.76
N PHE A 152 8.88 2.24 12.80
CA PHE A 152 7.70 1.84 12.06
C PHE A 152 8.04 1.75 10.58
N ALA A 153 7.68 0.65 9.94
CA ALA A 153 7.70 0.53 8.49
C ALA A 153 6.32 0.89 7.94
N LEU A 154 6.29 1.78 6.97
CA LEU A 154 5.06 2.20 6.31
C LEU A 154 5.11 1.83 4.84
N ALA A 155 4.01 1.26 4.37
CA ALA A 155 3.76 0.94 2.97
C ALA A 155 2.28 1.10 2.65
N ASP A 156 1.93 0.99 1.38
CA ASP A 156 0.55 0.88 0.93
C ASP A 156 -0.04 -0.45 1.43
N VAL A 157 -1.19 -0.37 2.07
CA VAL A 157 -1.80 -1.53 2.77
C VAL A 157 -2.47 -2.45 1.78
N ILE A 158 -2.05 -3.71 1.75
CA ILE A 158 -2.70 -4.76 0.97
C ILE A 158 -4.15 -4.96 1.47
N ARG A 159 -5.09 -5.08 0.53
CA ARG A 159 -6.48 -5.38 0.89
C ARG A 159 -6.58 -6.79 1.48
N PRO A 160 -7.34 -6.98 2.57
CA PRO A 160 -7.49 -8.30 3.20
C PRO A 160 -7.97 -9.39 2.24
N GLU A 161 -8.85 -9.01 1.29
CA GLU A 161 -9.44 -9.90 0.29
C GLU A 161 -8.51 -10.27 -0.88
N SER A 162 -7.43 -9.51 -1.12
CA SER A 162 -6.59 -9.70 -2.31
C SER A 162 -5.91 -11.06 -2.36
N LYS A 163 -5.42 -11.55 -1.23
CA LYS A 163 -4.77 -12.85 -1.17
C LYS A 163 -5.71 -14.00 -1.50
N GLU A 164 -6.94 -13.94 -0.98
CA GLU A 164 -7.97 -14.94 -1.27
C GLU A 164 -8.40 -14.88 -2.74
N ALA A 165 -8.51 -13.67 -3.31
CA ALA A 165 -8.86 -13.47 -4.71
C ALA A 165 -7.80 -14.09 -5.63
N VAL A 166 -6.51 -13.83 -5.40
CA VAL A 166 -5.40 -14.43 -6.16
C VAL A 166 -5.44 -15.95 -6.06
N ALA A 167 -5.61 -16.51 -4.86
CA ALA A 167 -5.69 -17.96 -4.68
C ALA A 167 -6.88 -18.60 -5.42
N LYS A 168 -8.04 -17.90 -5.47
CA LYS A 168 -9.20 -18.37 -6.24
C LYS A 168 -8.95 -18.35 -7.75
N LEU A 169 -8.27 -17.35 -8.27
CA LEU A 169 -7.89 -17.26 -9.68
C LEU A 169 -6.95 -18.40 -10.06
N HIS A 170 -5.94 -18.68 -9.24
CA HIS A 170 -5.05 -19.84 -9.44
C HIS A 170 -5.81 -21.16 -9.45
N ALA A 171 -6.79 -21.33 -8.56
CA ALA A 171 -7.63 -22.54 -8.54
C ALA A 171 -8.48 -22.71 -9.82
N MET A 172 -8.73 -21.61 -10.54
CA MET A 172 -9.39 -21.61 -11.86
C MET A 172 -8.41 -21.80 -13.03
N GLY A 173 -7.10 -21.91 -12.76
CA GLY A 173 -6.04 -22.03 -13.77
C GLY A 173 -5.65 -20.71 -14.43
N ILE A 174 -6.00 -19.59 -13.82
CA ILE A 174 -5.73 -18.25 -14.33
C ILE A 174 -4.39 -17.76 -13.76
N GLN A 175 -3.51 -17.25 -14.61
CA GLN A 175 -2.28 -16.59 -14.21
C GLN A 175 -2.56 -15.17 -13.71
N VAL A 176 -1.85 -14.75 -12.67
CA VAL A 176 -2.02 -13.43 -12.06
C VAL A 176 -0.75 -12.61 -12.22
N ALA A 177 -0.88 -11.45 -12.86
CA ALA A 177 0.18 -10.47 -12.97
C ALA A 177 -0.16 -9.20 -12.18
N MET A 178 0.86 -8.50 -11.72
CA MET A 178 0.74 -7.18 -11.09
C MET A 178 1.51 -6.14 -11.90
N LEU A 179 0.90 -4.96 -12.05
CA LEU A 179 1.46 -3.82 -12.76
C LEU A 179 1.51 -2.61 -11.83
N THR A 180 2.68 -1.96 -11.73
CA THR A 180 2.89 -0.84 -10.81
C THR A 180 4.01 0.09 -11.29
N GLY A 181 3.91 1.38 -10.92
CA GLY A 181 5.01 2.34 -11.05
C GLY A 181 6.04 2.28 -9.92
N ASP A 182 5.83 1.45 -8.90
CA ASP A 182 6.77 1.30 -7.78
C ASP A 182 8.06 0.61 -8.20
N SER A 183 9.09 0.75 -7.36
CA SER A 183 10.36 0.03 -7.54
C SER A 183 10.17 -1.49 -7.50
N ASN A 184 11.08 -2.22 -8.15
CA ASN A 184 11.08 -3.68 -8.14
C ASN A 184 11.05 -4.27 -6.71
N ALA A 185 11.76 -3.66 -5.75
CA ALA A 185 11.79 -4.15 -4.37
C ALA A 185 10.41 -4.08 -3.69
N VAL A 186 9.67 -2.97 -3.86
CA VAL A 186 8.31 -2.81 -3.34
C VAL A 186 7.36 -3.78 -4.01
N ALA A 187 7.42 -3.84 -5.34
CA ALA A 187 6.53 -4.68 -6.13
C ALA A 187 6.73 -6.18 -5.80
N GLN A 188 7.99 -6.63 -5.69
CA GLN A 188 8.29 -8.02 -5.35
C GLN A 188 7.80 -8.39 -3.95
N THR A 189 7.94 -7.48 -2.97
CA THR A 189 7.41 -7.72 -1.60
C THR A 189 5.90 -7.97 -1.61
N VAL A 190 5.14 -7.18 -2.37
CA VAL A 190 3.69 -7.36 -2.49
C VAL A 190 3.36 -8.66 -3.25
N ALA A 191 4.09 -8.94 -4.32
CA ALA A 191 3.88 -10.13 -5.14
C ALA A 191 4.12 -11.42 -4.35
N ASP A 192 5.20 -11.47 -3.55
CA ASP A 192 5.53 -12.62 -2.71
C ASP A 192 4.45 -12.86 -1.64
N GLU A 193 3.91 -11.78 -1.05
CA GLU A 193 2.84 -11.88 -0.04
C GLU A 193 1.52 -12.39 -0.62
N LEU A 194 1.18 -11.95 -1.83
CA LEU A 194 -0.06 -12.32 -2.51
C LEU A 194 0.03 -13.61 -3.33
N GLY A 195 1.25 -14.07 -3.65
CA GLY A 195 1.48 -15.22 -4.51
C GLY A 195 1.29 -14.90 -6.00
N ILE A 196 1.66 -13.69 -6.45
CA ILE A 196 1.53 -13.24 -7.84
C ILE A 196 2.61 -13.88 -8.72
N ASP A 197 2.22 -14.34 -9.92
CA ASP A 197 3.11 -15.10 -10.81
C ASP A 197 4.08 -14.20 -11.59
N GLN A 198 3.63 -12.99 -11.98
CA GLN A 198 4.43 -12.06 -12.79
C GLN A 198 4.30 -10.62 -12.31
N VAL A 199 5.42 -9.89 -12.30
CA VAL A 199 5.49 -8.50 -11.84
C VAL A 199 6.02 -7.60 -12.96
N PHE A 200 5.27 -6.53 -13.25
CA PHE A 200 5.71 -5.42 -14.09
C PHE A 200 5.87 -4.19 -13.19
N ALA A 201 7.09 -3.97 -12.71
CA ALA A 201 7.45 -2.84 -11.87
C ALA A 201 8.03 -1.69 -12.69
N GLU A 202 8.10 -0.48 -12.09
CA GLU A 202 8.69 0.72 -12.68
C GLU A 202 8.04 1.12 -14.02
N VAL A 203 6.75 0.77 -14.21
CA VAL A 203 6.00 1.06 -15.43
C VAL A 203 5.39 2.45 -15.33
N LEU A 204 5.68 3.31 -16.29
CA LEU A 204 5.06 4.63 -16.36
C LEU A 204 3.57 4.53 -16.70
N PRO A 205 2.73 5.48 -16.29
CA PRO A 205 1.30 5.46 -16.58
C PRO A 205 0.98 5.32 -18.07
N GLU A 206 1.75 5.99 -18.94
CA GLU A 206 1.63 5.95 -20.39
C GLU A 206 2.04 4.63 -21.05
N ASP A 207 2.77 3.77 -20.31
CA ASP A 207 3.29 2.50 -20.84
C ASP A 207 2.49 1.29 -20.33
N LYS A 208 1.47 1.50 -19.49
CA LYS A 208 0.68 0.42 -18.90
C LYS A 208 -0.04 -0.44 -19.94
N ASP A 209 -0.58 0.18 -20.99
CA ASP A 209 -1.27 -0.52 -22.08
C ASP A 209 -0.30 -1.38 -22.91
N GLN A 210 0.98 -0.99 -23.02
CA GLN A 210 1.99 -1.78 -23.71
C GLN A 210 2.24 -3.11 -23.01
N LYS A 211 2.17 -3.15 -21.65
CA LYS A 211 2.32 -4.41 -20.90
C LYS A 211 1.17 -5.38 -21.15
N VAL A 212 -0.04 -4.86 -21.31
CA VAL A 212 -1.20 -5.66 -21.78
C VAL A 212 -0.92 -6.21 -23.17
N ALA A 213 -0.45 -5.35 -24.10
CA ALA A 213 -0.14 -5.77 -25.46
C ALA A 213 0.97 -6.83 -25.55
N GLU A 214 2.00 -6.73 -24.69
CA GLU A 214 3.09 -7.71 -24.61
C GLU A 214 2.56 -9.11 -24.29
N LEU A 215 1.65 -9.22 -23.32
CA LEU A 215 1.03 -10.50 -22.94
C LEU A 215 0.09 -11.03 -24.04
N GLN A 216 -0.71 -10.15 -24.64
CA GLN A 216 -1.58 -10.52 -25.77
C GLN A 216 -0.76 -11.04 -26.97
N ALA A 217 0.40 -10.43 -27.25
CA ALA A 217 1.31 -10.86 -28.33
C ALA A 217 1.93 -12.25 -28.06
N GLN A 218 1.99 -12.68 -26.81
CA GLN A 218 2.40 -14.04 -26.41
C GLN A 218 1.26 -15.07 -26.56
N GLY A 219 0.07 -14.63 -26.92
CA GLY A 219 -1.11 -15.49 -27.14
C GLY A 219 -2.06 -15.56 -25.95
N ASN A 220 -1.81 -14.77 -24.89
CA ASN A 220 -2.68 -14.75 -23.71
C ASN A 220 -3.97 -13.96 -23.98
N ARG A 221 -5.06 -14.41 -23.36
CA ARG A 221 -6.31 -13.66 -23.22
C ARG A 221 -6.29 -12.90 -21.90
N VAL A 222 -6.16 -11.58 -21.99
CA VAL A 222 -5.81 -10.73 -20.86
C VAL A 222 -7.01 -9.94 -20.34
N ALA A 223 -7.29 -10.07 -19.05
CA ALA A 223 -8.11 -9.08 -18.33
C ALA A 223 -7.21 -8.07 -17.61
N MET A 224 -7.62 -6.81 -17.57
CA MET A 224 -6.98 -5.75 -16.78
C MET A 224 -7.94 -5.26 -15.71
N VAL A 225 -7.48 -5.17 -14.47
CA VAL A 225 -8.24 -4.66 -13.31
C VAL A 225 -7.54 -3.43 -12.76
N GLY A 226 -8.26 -2.32 -12.65
CA GLY A 226 -7.73 -1.05 -12.16
C GLY A 226 -8.81 -0.12 -11.62
N ASP A 227 -8.41 0.99 -10.98
CA ASP A 227 -9.30 1.97 -10.36
C ASP A 227 -9.09 3.41 -10.82
N GLY A 228 -7.96 3.69 -11.48
CA GLY A 228 -7.47 5.03 -11.78
C GLY A 228 -7.62 5.48 -13.22
N VAL A 229 -7.50 6.81 -13.42
CA VAL A 229 -7.43 7.45 -14.74
C VAL A 229 -6.23 6.91 -15.54
N ASN A 230 -5.14 6.59 -14.84
CA ASN A 230 -3.90 6.07 -15.44
C ASN A 230 -4.06 4.67 -16.02
N ASP A 231 -5.12 3.94 -15.64
CA ASP A 231 -5.37 2.57 -16.10
C ASP A 231 -6.28 2.53 -17.33
N ALA A 232 -6.96 3.63 -17.66
CA ALA A 232 -7.95 3.69 -18.72
C ALA A 232 -7.43 3.17 -20.08
N PRO A 233 -6.21 3.51 -20.54
CA PRO A 233 -5.66 2.93 -21.77
C PRO A 233 -5.46 1.41 -21.67
N ALA A 234 -4.98 0.91 -20.55
CA ALA A 234 -4.76 -0.52 -20.30
C ALA A 234 -6.09 -1.29 -20.17
N LEU A 235 -7.09 -0.71 -19.48
CA LEU A 235 -8.45 -1.26 -19.39
C LEU A 235 -9.11 -1.39 -20.77
N THR A 236 -8.95 -0.36 -21.60
CA THR A 236 -9.49 -0.37 -22.98
C THR A 236 -8.75 -1.35 -23.89
N ARG A 237 -7.45 -1.54 -23.67
CA ARG A 237 -6.59 -2.43 -24.47
C ARG A 237 -6.86 -3.90 -24.21
N ALA A 238 -7.12 -4.27 -22.97
CA ALA A 238 -7.34 -5.64 -22.54
C ALA A 238 -8.53 -6.30 -23.25
N ASP A 239 -8.53 -7.64 -23.36
CA ASP A 239 -9.69 -8.38 -23.88
C ASP A 239 -10.90 -8.18 -22.97
N VAL A 240 -10.68 -7.97 -21.67
CA VAL A 240 -11.70 -7.57 -20.70
C VAL A 240 -11.12 -6.52 -19.75
N GLY A 241 -11.65 -5.30 -19.76
CA GLY A 241 -11.37 -4.28 -18.77
C GLY A 241 -12.35 -4.39 -17.59
N VAL A 242 -11.83 -4.37 -16.36
CA VAL A 242 -12.59 -4.43 -15.12
C VAL A 242 -12.22 -3.23 -14.24
N ALA A 243 -13.18 -2.36 -13.95
CA ALA A 243 -13.00 -1.25 -13.02
C ALA A 243 -13.52 -1.60 -11.63
N ILE A 244 -12.78 -1.20 -10.58
CA ILE A 244 -13.25 -1.35 -9.19
C ILE A 244 -14.18 -0.20 -8.85
N GLY A 245 -15.31 -0.48 -8.17
CA GLY A 245 -16.43 0.42 -7.94
C GLY A 245 -16.16 1.70 -7.14
N GLY A 246 -14.96 1.87 -6.56
CA GLY A 246 -14.48 3.15 -6.03
C GLY A 246 -13.62 3.93 -7.02
N GLY A 247 -13.46 3.43 -8.25
CA GLY A 247 -12.60 4.00 -9.29
C GLY A 247 -13.13 5.33 -9.84
N THR A 248 -12.27 6.00 -10.61
CA THR A 248 -12.62 7.26 -11.27
C THR A 248 -13.64 7.05 -12.39
N ASP A 249 -14.42 8.08 -12.71
CA ASP A 249 -15.39 8.05 -13.82
C ASP A 249 -14.73 7.60 -15.13
N VAL A 250 -13.47 8.00 -15.37
CA VAL A 250 -12.72 7.62 -16.57
C VAL A 250 -12.39 6.13 -16.61
N ALA A 251 -12.00 5.52 -15.49
CA ALA A 251 -11.78 4.08 -15.40
C ALA A 251 -13.09 3.31 -15.60
N ILE A 252 -14.17 3.78 -14.99
CA ILE A 252 -15.52 3.23 -15.14
C ILE A 252 -15.97 3.28 -16.60
N GLU A 253 -15.74 4.39 -17.32
CA GLU A 253 -16.07 4.52 -18.73
C GLU A 253 -15.26 3.63 -19.66
N SER A 254 -14.03 3.32 -19.27
CA SER A 254 -13.08 2.50 -20.06
C SER A 254 -13.24 0.98 -19.85
N ALA A 255 -14.00 0.56 -18.83
CA ALA A 255 -14.19 -0.84 -18.50
C ALA A 255 -15.49 -1.43 -19.04
N GLY A 256 -15.45 -2.70 -19.45
CA GLY A 256 -16.64 -3.48 -19.83
C GLY A 256 -17.39 -4.06 -18.62
N ILE A 257 -16.68 -4.24 -17.49
CA ILE A 257 -17.22 -4.76 -16.22
C ILE A 257 -16.82 -3.81 -15.08
N ILE A 258 -17.73 -3.58 -14.14
CA ILE A 258 -17.52 -2.76 -12.93
C ILE A 258 -17.87 -3.61 -11.72
N LEU A 259 -16.98 -3.63 -10.70
CA LEU A 259 -17.14 -4.35 -9.44
C LEU A 259 -17.45 -3.39 -8.29
#